data_f42828e54a6b6f0c391b47505abbf681
#
_entry.id   f42828e54a6b6f0c391b47505abbf681
#
_cell.length_a   1.000
_cell.length_b   1.000
_cell.length_c   1.000
_cell.angle_alpha   90.00
_cell.angle_beta   90.00
_cell.angle_gamma   90.00
#
_symmetry.space_group_name_H-M   'P 1'
#
loop_
_entity.id
_entity.type
_entity.pdbx_description
1 polymer ?
#
loop_
_entity_poly.entity_id
_entity_poly.type
_entity_poly.pdbx_seq_one_letter_code
_entity_poly.pdbx_strand_id
1 'polypeptide(L)'
;PQAITASVRKDRDETEIEDAFDITLHYPKLLAHCRASMLACDAAPRFLLHGTHGSFKKYGLDPQEPALVAGAKVPRIRDPKQWLAEPESEWGTLTVAPNPADPGTLTRTKIKTEFGDYRHYYANVRDAINKTAELIVKPEDAYRVIRLLEMARESSAEGRTLKVDFA
;
A
#
# COMPACT_ATOMS: atom_id res chain seq x y z
N PRO A 1 3.73 4.92 13.16
CA PRO A 1 2.76 4.54 14.19
C PRO A 1 3.37 4.62 15.58
N GLN A 2 2.50 4.72 16.61
CA GLN A 2 2.93 4.70 18.03
C GLN A 2 2.91 3.29 18.61
N ALA A 3 2.06 2.41 18.05
CA ALA A 3 1.94 1.03 18.46
C ALA A 3 1.50 0.14 17.28
N ILE A 4 1.67 -1.17 17.45
CA ILE A 4 1.29 -2.20 16.50
C ILE A 4 0.59 -3.35 17.22
N THR A 5 -0.50 -3.83 16.64
CA THR A 5 -1.18 -5.07 17.02
C THR A 5 -1.26 -5.97 15.80
N ALA A 6 -0.93 -7.23 15.94
CA ALA A 6 -0.96 -8.13 14.78
C ALA A 6 -1.45 -9.54 15.15
N SER A 7 -2.00 -10.21 14.14
CA SER A 7 -2.23 -11.65 14.07
C SER A 7 -1.62 -12.14 12.75
N VAL A 8 -0.59 -12.95 12.87
CA VAL A 8 0.11 -13.57 11.72
C VAL A 8 -0.13 -15.07 11.82
N ARG A 9 -0.63 -15.69 10.73
CA ARG A 9 -1.17 -17.05 10.78
C ARG A 9 -0.73 -17.88 9.58
N LYS A 10 -0.79 -19.19 9.77
CA LYS A 10 -0.78 -20.20 8.71
C LYS A 10 -2.20 -20.73 8.59
N ASP A 11 -2.94 -20.25 7.60
CA ASP A 11 -4.36 -20.60 7.41
C ASP A 11 -4.55 -21.84 6.53
N ARG A 12 -3.55 -22.20 5.70
CA ARG A 12 -3.56 -23.43 4.90
C ARG A 12 -2.89 -24.58 5.66
N ASP A 13 -3.45 -25.79 5.57
CA ASP A 13 -3.02 -26.95 6.36
C ASP A 13 -1.58 -27.42 6.05
N GLU A 14 -1.12 -27.26 4.81
CA GLU A 14 0.17 -27.80 4.34
C GLU A 14 1.28 -26.74 4.22
N THR A 15 1.12 -25.56 4.86
CA THR A 15 2.13 -24.51 4.75
C THR A 15 3.04 -24.42 5.97
N GLU A 16 4.33 -24.29 5.71
CA GLU A 16 5.34 -23.95 6.73
C GLU A 16 5.57 -22.44 6.87
N ILE A 17 4.97 -21.64 5.96
CA ILE A 17 5.13 -20.19 5.87
C ILE A 17 3.82 -19.52 6.26
N GLU A 18 3.91 -18.38 6.95
CA GLU A 18 2.74 -17.56 7.25
C GLU A 18 2.11 -17.06 5.93
N ASP A 19 0.82 -17.28 5.76
CA ASP A 19 0.07 -17.00 4.55
C ASP A 19 -1.19 -16.15 4.77
N ALA A 20 -1.39 -15.69 6.01
CA ALA A 20 -2.41 -14.76 6.39
C ALA A 20 -1.95 -13.82 7.50
N PHE A 21 -2.36 -12.58 7.43
CA PHE A 21 -2.10 -11.61 8.49
C PHE A 21 -3.18 -10.53 8.58
N ASP A 22 -3.35 -10.05 9.80
CA ASP A 22 -4.06 -8.83 10.17
C ASP A 22 -3.14 -7.98 11.03
N ILE A 23 -2.76 -6.79 10.55
CA ILE A 23 -1.89 -5.86 11.25
C ILE A 23 -2.62 -4.54 11.41
N THR A 24 -2.67 -4.02 12.62
CA THR A 24 -3.19 -2.69 12.94
C THR A 24 -2.05 -1.80 13.41
N LEU A 25 -1.80 -0.72 12.67
CA LEU A 25 -0.87 0.34 13.05
C LEU A 25 -1.65 1.48 13.72
N HIS A 26 -1.27 1.81 14.94
CA HIS A 26 -1.93 2.82 15.75
C HIS A 26 -1.20 4.15 15.63
N TYR A 27 -1.91 5.18 15.20
CA TYR A 27 -1.47 6.57 15.18
C TYR A 27 -2.36 7.41 16.09
N PRO A 28 -2.00 8.65 16.46
CA PRO A 28 -2.78 9.46 17.42
C PRO A 28 -4.25 9.68 17.01
N LYS A 29 -4.53 9.77 15.69
CA LYS A 29 -5.86 10.06 15.15
C LYS A 29 -6.23 9.17 13.96
N LEU A 30 -5.52 8.07 13.76
CA LEU A 30 -5.68 7.18 12.61
C LEU A 30 -5.36 5.75 13.02
N LEU A 31 -6.14 4.80 12.51
CA LEU A 31 -5.78 3.39 12.47
C LEU A 31 -5.50 2.99 11.02
N ALA A 32 -4.38 2.34 10.76
CA ALA A 32 -4.12 1.73 9.47
C ALA A 32 -4.14 0.21 9.61
N HIS A 33 -4.99 -0.45 8.81
CA HIS A 33 -5.14 -1.90 8.79
C HIS A 33 -4.49 -2.47 7.54
N CYS A 34 -3.54 -3.38 7.70
CA CYS A 34 -2.91 -4.13 6.61
C CYS A 34 -3.35 -5.58 6.75
N ARG A 35 -4.00 -6.12 5.72
CA ARG A 35 -4.59 -7.47 5.75
C ARG A 35 -4.30 -8.22 4.46
N ALA A 36 -3.99 -9.50 4.58
CA ALA A 36 -3.94 -10.42 3.46
C ALA A 36 -4.23 -11.84 3.92
N SER A 37 -4.75 -12.66 3.03
CA SER A 37 -4.87 -14.11 3.20
C SER A 37 -4.79 -14.80 1.84
N MET A 38 -4.04 -15.88 1.78
CA MET A 38 -3.95 -16.73 0.59
C MET A 38 -5.23 -17.56 0.35
N LEU A 39 -6.14 -17.61 1.33
CA LEU A 39 -7.46 -18.25 1.18
C LEU A 39 -8.55 -17.30 0.64
N ALA A 40 -8.24 -16.02 0.47
CA ALA A 40 -9.20 -15.06 -0.04
C ALA A 40 -9.49 -15.32 -1.53
N CYS A 41 -10.68 -15.81 -1.82
CA CYS A 41 -11.14 -16.08 -3.20
C CYS A 41 -11.68 -14.83 -3.90
N ASP A 42 -12.01 -13.78 -3.17
CA ASP A 42 -12.53 -12.52 -3.72
C ASP A 42 -11.59 -11.36 -3.37
N ALA A 43 -11.45 -10.44 -4.31
CA ALA A 43 -10.53 -9.32 -4.18
C ALA A 43 -11.11 -8.24 -3.25
N ALA A 44 -10.46 -8.03 -2.11
CA ALA A 44 -10.70 -6.84 -1.32
C ALA A 44 -10.12 -5.59 -1.99
N PRO A 45 -10.66 -4.39 -1.70
CA PRO A 45 -10.02 -3.16 -2.14
C PRO A 45 -8.56 -3.09 -1.68
N ARG A 46 -7.65 -2.74 -2.59
CA ARG A 46 -6.25 -2.49 -2.24
C ARG A 46 -6.10 -1.31 -1.28
N PHE A 47 -6.93 -0.28 -1.50
CA PHE A 47 -7.01 0.88 -0.64
C PHE A 47 -8.47 1.16 -0.29
N LEU A 48 -8.75 1.25 1.00
CA LEU A 48 -10.02 1.69 1.55
C LEU A 48 -9.75 2.69 2.67
N LEU A 49 -9.98 3.98 2.37
CA LEU A 49 -9.75 5.08 3.30
C LEU A 49 -11.10 5.61 3.77
N HIS A 50 -11.24 5.80 5.07
CA HIS A 50 -12.40 6.45 5.67
C HIS A 50 -11.94 7.70 6.40
N GLY A 51 -12.47 8.84 5.99
CA GLY A 51 -12.26 10.15 6.63
C GLY A 51 -13.58 10.68 7.19
N THR A 52 -13.49 11.84 7.82
CA THR A 52 -14.63 12.48 8.50
C THR A 52 -15.74 12.94 7.55
N HIS A 53 -15.42 13.22 6.28
CA HIS A 53 -16.36 13.75 5.31
C HIS A 53 -16.45 12.93 4.01
N GLY A 54 -15.80 11.78 3.97
CA GLY A 54 -15.81 10.94 2.79
C GLY A 54 -14.94 9.71 2.89
N SER A 55 -14.98 8.91 1.85
CA SER A 55 -14.23 7.67 1.73
C SER A 55 -13.62 7.56 0.34
N PHE A 56 -12.45 6.94 0.26
CA PHE A 56 -11.81 6.59 -1.01
C PHE A 56 -11.63 5.08 -1.10
N LYS A 57 -11.99 4.50 -2.24
CA LYS A 57 -11.85 3.07 -2.49
C LYS A 57 -11.18 2.84 -3.84
N LYS A 58 -10.17 1.95 -3.87
CA LYS A 58 -9.45 1.57 -5.08
C LYS A 58 -9.07 0.09 -5.04
N TYR A 59 -9.25 -0.62 -6.16
CA TYR A 59 -8.87 -2.03 -6.33
C TYR A 59 -7.52 -2.19 -7.03
N GLY A 60 -7.29 -1.47 -8.12
CA GLY A 60 -6.02 -1.49 -8.84
C GLY A 60 -4.85 -0.92 -8.03
N LEU A 61 -3.65 -1.37 -8.35
CA LEU A 61 -2.41 -0.85 -7.76
C LEU A 61 -1.50 -0.28 -8.84
N ASP A 62 -1.06 -1.15 -9.76
CA ASP A 62 -0.01 -0.85 -10.72
C ASP A 62 -0.13 -1.77 -11.95
N PRO A 63 -0.19 -1.24 -13.17
CA PRO A 63 -0.22 -2.04 -14.38
C PRO A 63 1.16 -2.53 -14.85
N GLN A 64 2.26 -1.99 -14.30
CA GLN A 64 3.62 -2.29 -14.75
C GLN A 64 4.10 -3.66 -14.27
N GLU A 65 3.86 -4.02 -13.01
CA GLU A 65 4.27 -5.30 -12.46
C GLU A 65 3.68 -6.50 -13.21
N PRO A 66 2.36 -6.60 -13.45
CA PRO A 66 1.80 -7.70 -14.24
C PRO A 66 2.38 -7.78 -15.65
N ALA A 67 2.63 -6.64 -16.29
CA ALA A 67 3.24 -6.60 -17.61
C ALA A 67 4.68 -7.10 -17.60
N LEU A 68 5.47 -6.75 -16.58
CA LEU A 68 6.84 -7.25 -16.40
C LEU A 68 6.87 -8.75 -16.16
N VAL A 69 5.99 -9.26 -15.31
CA VAL A 69 5.83 -10.70 -15.07
C VAL A 69 5.46 -11.44 -16.35
N ALA A 70 4.64 -10.83 -17.22
CA ALA A 70 4.29 -11.34 -18.54
C ALA A 70 5.40 -11.18 -19.60
N GLY A 71 6.59 -10.67 -19.23
CA GLY A 71 7.74 -10.52 -20.11
C GLY A 71 7.78 -9.24 -20.95
N ALA A 72 6.99 -8.23 -20.60
CA ALA A 72 7.06 -6.93 -21.29
C ALA A 72 8.44 -6.29 -21.16
N LYS A 73 8.93 -5.70 -22.24
CA LYS A 73 10.19 -4.98 -22.23
C LYS A 73 10.01 -3.59 -21.64
N VAL A 74 10.87 -3.23 -20.70
CA VAL A 74 10.91 -1.89 -20.13
C VAL A 74 11.37 -0.88 -21.20
N PRO A 75 10.58 0.17 -21.50
CA PRO A 75 11.02 1.22 -22.42
C PRO A 75 12.22 1.99 -21.84
N ARG A 76 13.02 2.61 -22.70
CA ARG A 76 14.13 3.45 -22.21
C ARG A 76 13.59 4.65 -21.43
N ILE A 77 14.30 5.06 -20.38
CA ILE A 77 13.90 6.20 -19.53
C ILE A 77 13.75 7.52 -20.32
N ARG A 78 14.43 7.63 -21.44
CA ARG A 78 14.34 8.82 -22.35
C ARG A 78 13.12 8.78 -23.26
N ASP A 79 12.36 7.67 -23.27
CA ASP A 79 11.10 7.61 -24.00
C ASP A 79 10.07 8.47 -23.25
N PRO A 80 9.58 9.57 -23.85
CA PRO A 80 8.63 10.46 -23.19
C PRO A 80 7.24 9.83 -23.06
N LYS A 81 7.00 8.69 -23.71
CA LYS A 81 5.73 8.00 -23.60
C LYS A 81 5.56 7.43 -22.20
N GLN A 82 4.40 7.70 -21.65
CA GLN A 82 3.91 7.09 -20.45
C GLN A 82 3.88 5.57 -20.62
N TRP A 83 4.54 4.84 -19.73
CA TRP A 83 4.59 3.40 -19.79
C TRP A 83 3.48 2.79 -18.93
N LEU A 84 2.44 2.26 -19.60
CA LEU A 84 1.33 1.55 -18.99
C LEU A 84 0.52 2.40 -17.98
N ALA A 85 -0.24 3.35 -18.52
CA ALA A 85 -1.24 4.06 -17.71
C ALA A 85 -2.36 3.10 -17.27
N GLU A 86 -2.82 3.27 -16.05
CA GLU A 86 -3.96 2.54 -15.52
C GLU A 86 -5.25 2.96 -16.25
N PRO A 87 -6.09 2.02 -16.70
CA PRO A 87 -7.35 2.35 -17.36
C PRO A 87 -8.34 2.96 -16.37
N GLU A 88 -9.29 3.74 -16.87
CA GLU A 88 -10.32 4.43 -16.04
C GLU A 88 -11.16 3.45 -15.20
N SER A 89 -11.38 2.24 -15.67
CA SER A 89 -12.07 1.17 -14.92
C SER A 89 -11.44 0.90 -13.56
N GLU A 90 -10.10 1.01 -13.47
CA GLU A 90 -9.30 0.74 -12.27
C GLU A 90 -9.11 1.97 -11.37
N TRP A 91 -9.52 3.16 -11.81
CA TRP A 91 -9.39 4.37 -11.01
C TRP A 91 -10.17 4.27 -9.70
N GLY A 92 -9.64 4.89 -8.65
CA GLY A 92 -10.29 4.95 -7.36
C GLY A 92 -11.60 5.74 -7.40
N THR A 93 -12.51 5.44 -6.50
CA THR A 93 -13.75 6.16 -6.31
C THR A 93 -13.69 6.94 -5.01
N LEU A 94 -13.82 8.27 -5.10
CA LEU A 94 -14.02 9.15 -3.98
C LEU A 94 -15.52 9.31 -3.74
N THR A 95 -15.97 9.00 -2.55
CA THR A 95 -17.34 9.27 -2.08
C THR A 95 -17.27 10.37 -1.03
N VAL A 96 -17.94 11.49 -1.26
CA VAL A 96 -17.98 12.62 -0.31
C VAL A 96 -19.37 12.71 0.29
N ALA A 97 -19.41 12.92 1.60
CA ALA A 97 -20.62 13.18 2.38
C ALA A 97 -20.58 14.63 2.90
N PRO A 98 -21.09 15.62 2.16
CA PRO A 98 -21.12 17.01 2.62
C PRO A 98 -21.83 17.16 3.97
N ASN A 99 -22.86 16.36 4.19
CA ASN A 99 -23.52 16.18 5.47
C ASN A 99 -23.52 14.70 5.84
N PRO A 100 -22.66 14.25 6.76
CA PRO A 100 -22.59 12.83 7.19
C PRO A 100 -23.89 12.30 7.79
N ALA A 101 -24.75 13.19 8.32
CA ALA A 101 -26.06 12.82 8.89
C ALA A 101 -27.12 12.59 7.80
N ASP A 102 -26.88 12.98 6.55
CA ASP A 102 -27.81 12.81 5.43
C ASP A 102 -27.16 11.97 4.31
N PRO A 103 -27.40 10.64 4.30
CA PRO A 103 -26.84 9.76 3.26
C PRO A 103 -27.39 10.03 1.85
N GLY A 104 -28.45 10.81 1.71
CA GLY A 104 -29.03 11.24 0.41
C GLY A 104 -28.13 12.25 -0.34
N THR A 105 -27.15 12.87 0.34
CA THR A 105 -26.26 13.90 -0.23
C THR A 105 -24.93 13.33 -0.75
N LEU A 106 -24.75 12.01 -0.77
CA LEU A 106 -23.49 11.39 -1.22
C LEU A 106 -23.20 11.66 -2.69
N THR A 107 -22.02 12.18 -2.95
CA THR A 107 -21.46 12.30 -4.31
C THR A 107 -20.36 11.29 -4.53
N ARG A 108 -20.28 10.71 -5.74
CA ARG A 108 -19.26 9.74 -6.14
C ARG A 108 -18.55 10.21 -7.38
N THR A 109 -17.21 10.25 -7.33
CA THR A 109 -16.37 10.71 -8.43
C THR A 109 -15.23 9.73 -8.64
N LYS A 110 -14.96 9.38 -9.89
CA LYS A 110 -13.73 8.67 -10.27
C LYS A 110 -12.54 9.62 -10.17
N ILE A 111 -11.49 9.19 -9.49
CA ILE A 111 -10.25 9.95 -9.35
C ILE A 111 -9.21 9.31 -10.24
N LYS A 112 -8.74 10.06 -11.23
CA LYS A 112 -7.67 9.60 -12.12
C LYS A 112 -6.44 9.20 -11.30
N THR A 113 -5.92 8.02 -11.57
CA THR A 113 -4.69 7.55 -10.91
C THR A 113 -3.50 8.36 -11.40
N GLU A 114 -2.70 8.86 -10.46
CA GLU A 114 -1.41 9.45 -10.77
C GLU A 114 -0.48 8.41 -11.39
N PHE A 115 0.33 8.86 -12.35
CA PHE A 115 1.20 7.97 -13.08
C PHE A 115 2.45 7.62 -12.26
N GLY A 116 2.59 6.32 -11.94
CA GLY A 116 3.81 5.75 -11.39
C GLY A 116 4.73 5.20 -12.50
N ASP A 117 6.04 5.17 -12.27
CA ASP A 117 7.01 4.61 -13.20
C ASP A 117 8.23 4.08 -12.46
N TYR A 118 8.46 2.76 -12.50
CA TYR A 118 9.61 2.13 -11.86
C TYR A 118 10.95 2.66 -12.35
N ARG A 119 11.01 3.18 -13.58
CA ARG A 119 12.22 3.79 -14.13
C ARG A 119 12.67 5.01 -13.33
N HIS A 120 11.74 5.76 -12.73
CA HIS A 120 12.05 6.93 -11.92
C HIS A 120 12.82 6.57 -10.65
N TYR A 121 12.51 5.42 -10.04
CA TYR A 121 13.28 4.92 -8.90
C TYR A 121 14.76 4.72 -9.26
N TYR A 122 15.02 3.97 -10.33
CA TYR A 122 16.40 3.72 -10.77
C TYR A 122 17.11 4.97 -11.25
N ALA A 123 16.39 5.90 -11.89
CA ALA A 123 16.96 7.21 -12.26
C ALA A 123 17.38 7.99 -11.02
N ASN A 124 16.55 8.03 -9.98
CA ASN A 124 16.88 8.71 -8.73
C ASN A 124 18.08 8.06 -8.02
N VAL A 125 18.16 6.73 -7.98
CA VAL A 125 19.33 6.03 -7.42
C VAL A 125 20.60 6.39 -8.17
N ARG A 126 20.58 6.36 -9.51
CA ARG A 126 21.71 6.80 -10.37
C ARG A 126 22.13 8.24 -10.06
N ASP A 127 21.17 9.13 -9.96
CA ASP A 127 21.44 10.55 -9.76
C ASP A 127 21.97 10.83 -8.35
N ALA A 128 21.52 10.08 -7.36
CA ALA A 128 22.06 10.14 -6.01
C ALA A 128 23.49 9.61 -5.94
N ILE A 129 23.81 8.50 -6.62
CA ILE A 129 25.19 7.99 -6.74
C ILE A 129 26.09 9.04 -7.38
N ASN A 130 25.62 9.73 -8.41
CA ASN A 130 26.34 10.80 -9.08
C ASN A 130 26.37 12.12 -8.29
N LYS A 131 25.74 12.17 -7.10
CA LYS A 131 25.62 13.39 -6.27
C LYS A 131 24.91 14.56 -6.94
N THR A 132 23.99 14.28 -7.85
CA THR A 132 23.16 15.27 -8.56
C THR A 132 21.73 15.37 -8.03
N ALA A 133 21.31 14.45 -7.13
CA ALA A 133 20.03 14.47 -6.47
C ALA A 133 20.12 13.78 -5.09
N GLU A 134 19.17 14.07 -4.23
CA GLU A 134 18.96 13.32 -2.99
C GLU A 134 18.19 12.02 -3.25
N LEU A 135 18.42 10.98 -2.43
CA LEU A 135 17.61 9.77 -2.45
C LEU A 135 16.18 10.07 -1.98
N ILE A 136 15.19 9.71 -2.80
CA ILE A 136 13.78 9.82 -2.46
C ILE A 136 13.37 8.68 -1.53
N VAL A 137 13.77 7.44 -1.84
CA VAL A 137 13.53 6.28 -1.00
C VAL A 137 14.78 6.04 -0.16
N LYS A 138 14.72 6.35 1.12
CA LYS A 138 15.85 6.28 2.04
C LYS A 138 15.98 4.90 2.67
N PRO A 139 17.20 4.40 2.93
CA PRO A 139 17.42 3.13 3.63
C PRO A 139 16.74 3.07 5.00
N GLU A 140 16.66 4.20 5.71
CA GLU A 140 15.99 4.31 7.01
C GLU A 140 14.48 4.00 6.92
N ASP A 141 13.83 4.38 5.82
CA ASP A 141 12.42 4.07 5.60
C ASP A 141 12.22 2.59 5.34
N ALA A 142 13.12 1.96 4.59
CA ALA A 142 13.12 0.51 4.39
C ALA A 142 13.37 -0.24 5.72
N TYR A 143 14.33 0.23 6.53
CA TYR A 143 14.57 -0.33 7.87
C TYR A 143 13.31 -0.28 8.74
N ARG A 144 12.62 0.87 8.78
CA ARG A 144 11.38 1.02 9.56
C ARG A 144 10.29 0.04 9.13
N VAL A 145 10.16 -0.21 7.83
CA VAL A 145 9.20 -1.21 7.30
C VAL A 145 9.56 -2.61 7.78
N ILE A 146 10.83 -3.02 7.66
CA ILE A 146 11.29 -4.34 8.13
C ILE A 146 11.08 -4.48 9.64
N ARG A 147 11.43 -3.45 10.43
CA ARG A 147 11.23 -3.49 11.89
C ARG A 147 9.75 -3.62 12.26
N LEU A 148 8.84 -2.96 11.55
CA LEU A 148 7.39 -3.14 11.76
C LEU A 148 6.94 -4.58 11.46
N LEU A 149 7.49 -5.23 10.44
CA LEU A 149 7.18 -6.63 10.15
C LEU A 149 7.68 -7.58 11.24
N GLU A 150 8.88 -7.34 11.79
CA GLU A 150 9.38 -8.09 12.96
C GLU A 150 8.47 -7.89 14.17
N MET A 151 8.14 -6.64 14.49
CA MET A 151 7.23 -6.31 15.60
C MET A 151 5.82 -6.89 15.40
N ALA A 152 5.34 -7.03 14.17
CA ALA A 152 4.07 -7.70 13.88
C ALA A 152 4.13 -9.19 14.29
N ARG A 153 5.24 -9.88 13.99
CA ARG A 153 5.46 -11.27 14.43
C ARG A 153 5.55 -11.37 15.95
N GLU A 154 6.30 -10.47 16.59
CA GLU A 154 6.39 -10.38 18.05
C GLU A 154 5.01 -10.16 18.68
N SER A 155 4.24 -9.16 18.17
CA SER A 155 2.88 -8.87 18.64
C SER A 155 1.94 -10.08 18.52
N SER A 156 2.02 -10.79 17.39
CA SER A 156 1.22 -11.99 17.14
C SER A 156 1.58 -13.13 18.09
N ALA A 157 2.89 -13.37 18.30
CA ALA A 157 3.36 -14.43 19.19
C ALA A 157 3.01 -14.16 20.65
N GLU A 158 3.09 -12.91 21.09
CA GLU A 158 2.78 -12.49 22.45
C GLU A 158 1.29 -12.21 22.70
N GLY A 159 0.47 -12.15 21.66
CA GLY A 159 -0.97 -11.86 21.74
C GLY A 159 -1.29 -10.48 22.31
N ARG A 160 -0.42 -9.49 22.12
CA ARG A 160 -0.58 -8.12 22.66
C ARG A 160 -0.11 -7.03 21.73
N THR A 161 -0.61 -5.83 21.98
CA THR A 161 -0.12 -4.60 21.34
C THR A 161 1.29 -4.26 21.82
N LEU A 162 2.19 -3.95 20.91
CA LEU A 162 3.54 -3.47 21.19
C LEU A 162 3.65 -1.97 20.89
N LYS A 163 4.39 -1.25 21.75
CA LYS A 163 4.78 0.12 21.47
C LYS A 163 5.88 0.10 20.41
N VAL A 164 5.78 0.97 19.41
CA VAL A 164 6.83 1.11 18.39
C VAL A 164 8.10 1.70 19.01
N ASP A 165 9.24 1.05 18.79
CA ASP A 165 10.52 1.28 19.45
C ASP A 165 11.55 2.08 18.62
N PHE A 166 11.17 2.53 17.43
CA PHE A 166 12.02 3.36 16.58
C PHE A 166 11.40 4.75 16.35
N ALA A 167 12.24 5.76 16.20
CA ALA A 167 11.87 7.15 15.91
C ALA A 167 11.85 7.43 14.40
#